data_0dce2a7111990b9b8ec796fafc5a68e1
#
_entry.id   0dce2a7111990b9b8ec796fafc5a68e1
#
_cell.length_a   1.000
_cell.length_b   1.000
_cell.length_c   1.000
_cell.angle_alpha   90.00
_cell.angle_beta   90.00
_cell.angle_gamma   90.00
#
_symmetry.space_group_name_H-M   'P 1'
#
loop_
_entity.id
_entity.type
_entity.pdbx_description
1 polymer ?
#
loop_
_entity_poly.entity_id
_entity_poly.type
_entity_poly.pdbx_seq_one_letter_code
_entity_poly.pdbx_strand_id
1 'polypeptide(L)'
;MTPQWIARIGLTLCAAALALQAAAQDFPVKPITMVMPYAPGGPGDVITRVFAGAMQKTLGQQIVVDNPAGASGSIGTARVARARSDGYTLLMIHVSHATNQAMYKSLPYHPVDDFEPIGRATSGPMLIAARNGFPAKNLSEFVAYARANAPKISLAHAGVGSASHLCGLMLMNALGVKFNEIPYKGTGPALNDLLGGQVDLLCDQTSGTVPSVKAGKIQAYAAAGRARIPSLPDMPAMAEAGVQGMDINISFGLYAPKGTPKPVLDKLSASLQAAVVDPEVRARLESMGISAVPVELARPEALRAHLRNEIDTLGGLLIRAGVKPE
;
A
#
# COMPACT_ATOMS: atom_id res chain seq x y z
N MET A 1 23.67 -53.32 23.14
CA MET A 1 24.36 -52.78 21.95
C MET A 1 23.37 -51.81 21.25
N THR A 2 23.50 -50.51 21.50
CA THR A 2 22.69 -49.51 20.79
C THR A 2 23.17 -49.40 19.36
N PRO A 3 22.29 -49.50 18.36
CA PRO A 3 22.70 -49.53 16.96
C PRO A 3 23.33 -48.16 16.56
N GLN A 4 24.58 -48.23 16.09
CA GLN A 4 25.39 -47.05 15.68
C GLN A 4 24.69 -46.13 14.65
N TRP A 5 23.68 -46.62 13.93
CA TRP A 5 22.90 -45.82 12.99
C TRP A 5 21.97 -44.81 13.65
N ILE A 6 21.40 -45.10 14.84
CA ILE A 6 20.57 -44.13 15.60
C ILE A 6 21.41 -42.94 16.07
N ALA A 7 22.64 -43.21 16.56
CA ALA A 7 23.57 -42.15 16.97
C ALA A 7 23.97 -41.27 15.79
N ARG A 8 24.15 -41.81 14.58
CA ARG A 8 24.49 -41.07 13.38
C ARG A 8 23.34 -40.17 12.87
N ILE A 9 22.09 -40.68 12.91
CA ILE A 9 20.90 -39.88 12.55
C ILE A 9 20.71 -38.73 13.53
N GLY A 10 20.87 -38.96 14.85
CA GLY A 10 20.80 -37.91 15.85
C GLY A 10 21.85 -36.79 15.67
N LEU A 11 23.08 -37.18 15.34
CA LEU A 11 24.18 -36.21 15.08
C LEU A 11 23.92 -35.37 13.83
N THR A 12 23.37 -35.98 12.76
CA THR A 12 23.04 -35.25 11.52
C THR A 12 21.89 -34.28 11.70
N LEU A 13 20.86 -34.64 12.47
CA LEU A 13 19.75 -33.75 12.81
C LEU A 13 20.17 -32.58 13.69
N CYS A 14 21.04 -32.80 14.69
CA CYS A 14 21.62 -31.74 15.50
C CYS A 14 22.50 -30.80 14.70
N ALA A 15 23.33 -31.32 13.78
CA ALA A 15 24.17 -30.49 12.92
C ALA A 15 23.35 -29.64 11.94
N ALA A 16 22.24 -30.18 11.40
CA ALA A 16 21.33 -29.42 10.55
C ALA A 16 20.58 -28.33 11.31
N ALA A 17 20.16 -28.59 12.55
CA ALA A 17 19.52 -27.60 13.42
C ALA A 17 20.48 -26.46 13.83
N LEU A 18 21.74 -26.78 14.12
CA LEU A 18 22.80 -25.80 14.42
C LEU A 18 23.17 -24.96 13.20
N ALA A 19 23.20 -25.54 12.00
CA ALA A 19 23.46 -24.82 10.76
C ALA A 19 22.33 -23.84 10.40
N LEU A 20 21.05 -24.18 10.67
CA LEU A 20 19.91 -23.29 10.51
C LEU A 20 19.93 -22.11 11.51
N GLN A 21 20.39 -22.34 12.75
CA GLN A 21 20.53 -21.28 13.75
C GLN A 21 21.70 -20.34 13.43
N ALA A 22 22.81 -20.85 12.92
CA ALA A 22 23.95 -20.03 12.51
C ALA A 22 23.61 -19.09 11.34
N ALA A 23 22.87 -19.59 10.34
CA ALA A 23 22.43 -18.77 9.21
C ALA A 23 21.46 -17.63 9.59
N ALA A 24 20.70 -17.79 10.70
CA ALA A 24 19.79 -16.77 11.19
C ALA A 24 20.50 -15.68 12.04
N GLN A 25 21.64 -15.99 12.65
CA GLN A 25 22.43 -15.03 13.43
C GLN A 25 23.14 -13.99 12.54
N ASP A 26 23.48 -14.35 11.34
CA ASP A 26 24.20 -13.47 10.40
C ASP A 26 23.29 -12.69 9.43
N PHE A 27 21.97 -12.95 9.44
CA PHE A 27 21.04 -12.21 8.60
C PHE A 27 20.93 -10.74 9.04
N PRO A 28 20.93 -9.76 8.09
CA PRO A 28 21.26 -9.88 6.67
C PRO A 28 22.79 -9.68 6.42
N VAL A 29 23.37 -10.45 5.48
CA VAL A 29 24.78 -10.33 5.05
C VAL A 29 24.94 -9.78 3.61
N LYS A 30 23.83 -9.53 2.94
CA LYS A 30 23.75 -8.99 1.58
C LYS A 30 22.55 -8.05 1.45
N PRO A 31 22.47 -7.23 0.39
CA PRO A 31 21.34 -6.34 0.15
C PRO A 31 19.99 -7.08 0.12
N ILE A 32 18.95 -6.41 0.66
CA ILE A 32 17.57 -6.87 0.65
C ILE A 32 16.83 -6.16 -0.49
N THR A 33 15.99 -6.87 -1.22
CA THR A 33 15.07 -6.28 -2.20
C THR A 33 13.70 -6.08 -1.57
N MET A 34 13.21 -4.84 -1.55
CA MET A 34 11.86 -4.51 -1.12
C MET A 34 11.00 -4.18 -2.35
N VAL A 35 10.13 -5.10 -2.71
CA VAL A 35 9.24 -4.98 -3.87
C VAL A 35 8.06 -4.10 -3.51
N MET A 36 7.87 -3.02 -4.29
CA MET A 36 6.68 -2.19 -4.32
C MET A 36 6.02 -2.36 -5.70
N PRO A 37 4.91 -3.12 -5.83
CA PRO A 37 4.44 -3.62 -7.12
C PRO A 37 3.61 -2.61 -7.93
N TYR A 38 4.00 -1.34 -7.89
CA TYR A 38 3.42 -0.24 -8.67
C TYR A 38 4.52 0.63 -9.26
N ALA A 39 4.19 1.37 -10.32
CA ALA A 39 5.13 2.29 -10.97
C ALA A 39 5.70 3.31 -9.97
N PRO A 40 6.97 3.72 -10.14
CA PRO A 40 7.62 4.67 -9.23
C PRO A 40 6.94 6.05 -9.25
N GLY A 41 7.19 6.84 -8.21
CA GLY A 41 6.67 8.20 -8.05
C GLY A 41 5.28 8.31 -7.42
N GLY A 42 4.56 7.19 -7.25
CA GLY A 42 3.29 7.15 -6.49
C GLY A 42 3.51 7.03 -4.98
N PRO A 43 2.40 7.10 -4.18
CA PRO A 43 2.43 7.01 -2.72
C PRO A 43 3.20 5.82 -2.18
N GLY A 44 2.96 4.64 -2.76
CA GLY A 44 3.62 3.41 -2.32
C GLY A 44 5.14 3.44 -2.51
N ASP A 45 5.63 3.97 -3.63
CA ASP A 45 7.06 4.10 -3.89
C ASP A 45 7.72 5.05 -2.87
N VAL A 46 7.10 6.20 -2.62
CA VAL A 46 7.59 7.20 -1.65
C VAL A 46 7.66 6.59 -0.24
N ILE A 47 6.59 5.94 0.22
CA ILE A 47 6.52 5.28 1.53
C ILE A 47 7.57 4.17 1.62
N THR A 48 7.66 3.32 0.60
CA THR A 48 8.61 2.21 0.57
C THR A 48 10.05 2.70 0.71
N ARG A 49 10.43 3.78 0.02
CA ARG A 49 11.77 4.37 0.12
C ARG A 49 12.07 4.99 1.49
N VAL A 50 11.07 5.58 2.15
CA VAL A 50 11.22 6.10 3.53
C VAL A 50 11.53 4.95 4.49
N PHE A 51 10.76 3.86 4.44
CA PHE A 51 10.99 2.70 5.30
C PHE A 51 12.25 1.92 4.93
N ALA A 52 12.57 1.77 3.65
CA ALA A 52 13.82 1.16 3.20
C ALA A 52 15.04 1.88 3.78
N GLY A 53 15.07 3.21 3.72
CA GLY A 53 16.14 4.02 4.29
C GLY A 53 16.28 3.91 5.80
N ALA A 54 15.15 3.88 6.53
CA ALA A 54 15.15 3.72 7.99
C ALA A 54 15.56 2.30 8.41
N MET A 55 14.98 1.26 7.79
CA MET A 55 15.29 -0.12 8.09
C MET A 55 16.73 -0.51 7.71
N GLN A 56 17.30 0.10 6.67
CA GLN A 56 18.71 -0.06 6.31
C GLN A 56 19.64 0.35 7.46
N LYS A 57 19.32 1.43 8.21
CA LYS A 57 20.12 1.88 9.38
C LYS A 57 20.17 0.81 10.47
N THR A 58 19.05 0.14 10.74
CA THR A 58 18.94 -0.87 11.83
C THR A 58 19.40 -2.25 11.41
N LEU A 59 19.24 -2.62 10.13
CA LEU A 59 19.67 -3.93 9.61
C LEU A 59 21.15 -3.96 9.20
N GLY A 60 21.78 -2.80 9.00
CA GLY A 60 23.17 -2.70 8.58
C GLY A 60 23.43 -3.15 7.13
N GLN A 61 22.37 -3.29 6.32
CA GLN A 61 22.47 -3.71 4.91
C GLN A 61 21.60 -2.84 4.03
N GLN A 62 22.01 -2.64 2.79
CA GLN A 62 21.27 -1.87 1.80
C GLN A 62 19.91 -2.52 1.52
N ILE A 63 18.85 -1.70 1.42
CA ILE A 63 17.54 -2.11 0.94
C ILE A 63 17.25 -1.44 -0.41
N VAL A 64 17.17 -2.25 -1.46
CA VAL A 64 16.89 -1.80 -2.83
C VAL A 64 15.39 -1.89 -3.09
N VAL A 65 14.78 -0.78 -3.51
CA VAL A 65 13.36 -0.77 -3.89
C VAL A 65 13.22 -1.15 -5.36
N ASP A 66 12.39 -2.16 -5.64
CA ASP A 66 12.09 -2.65 -6.98
C ASP A 66 10.59 -2.48 -7.28
N ASN A 67 10.27 -1.95 -8.45
CA ASN A 67 8.91 -1.55 -8.84
C ASN A 67 8.35 -2.38 -10.03
N PRO A 68 8.15 -3.70 -9.92
CA PRO A 68 7.54 -4.51 -10.98
C PRO A 68 6.02 -4.26 -11.07
N ALA A 69 5.67 -3.19 -11.79
CA ALA A 69 4.30 -2.71 -11.89
C ALA A 69 3.44 -3.52 -12.87
N GLY A 70 2.14 -3.63 -12.58
CA GLY A 70 1.13 -4.19 -13.48
C GLY A 70 0.08 -5.02 -12.76
N ALA A 71 -1.09 -5.16 -13.40
CA ALA A 71 -2.25 -5.91 -12.90
C ALA A 71 -2.54 -5.59 -11.42
N SER A 72 -2.70 -4.30 -11.09
CA SER A 72 -2.95 -3.80 -9.72
C SER A 72 -1.99 -4.36 -8.67
N GLY A 73 -0.72 -4.52 -9.05
CA GLY A 73 0.34 -5.02 -8.18
C GLY A 73 0.43 -6.55 -8.13
N SER A 74 -0.47 -7.31 -8.78
CA SER A 74 -0.46 -8.77 -8.68
C SER A 74 0.81 -9.39 -9.30
N ILE A 75 1.39 -8.79 -10.35
CA ILE A 75 2.64 -9.27 -10.97
C ILE A 75 3.79 -9.27 -9.96
N GLY A 76 4.03 -8.15 -9.31
CA GLY A 76 5.12 -8.03 -8.33
C GLY A 76 4.85 -8.83 -7.06
N THR A 77 3.60 -8.89 -6.62
CA THR A 77 3.18 -9.69 -5.46
C THR A 77 3.41 -11.19 -5.71
N ALA A 78 3.02 -11.70 -6.89
CA ALA A 78 3.28 -13.09 -7.27
C ALA A 78 4.78 -13.42 -7.35
N ARG A 79 5.61 -12.46 -7.78
CA ARG A 79 7.06 -12.63 -7.78
C ARG A 79 7.60 -12.81 -6.36
N VAL A 80 7.10 -12.06 -5.38
CA VAL A 80 7.50 -12.22 -3.97
C VAL A 80 6.99 -13.55 -3.41
N ALA A 81 5.74 -13.93 -3.68
CA ALA A 81 5.20 -15.22 -3.24
C ALA A 81 6.05 -16.42 -3.67
N ARG A 82 6.70 -16.33 -4.84
CA ARG A 82 7.58 -17.37 -5.40
C ARG A 82 9.06 -17.18 -5.08
N ALA A 83 9.43 -16.11 -4.38
CA ALA A 83 10.82 -15.87 -4.02
C ALA A 83 11.28 -16.85 -2.93
N ARG A 84 12.61 -16.96 -2.76
CA ARG A 84 13.16 -17.76 -1.67
C ARG A 84 12.74 -17.20 -0.32
N SER A 85 12.36 -18.06 0.60
CA SER A 85 11.97 -17.71 1.97
C SER A 85 13.19 -17.48 2.88
N ASP A 86 14.15 -16.66 2.40
CA ASP A 86 15.40 -16.35 3.09
C ASP A 86 15.45 -14.94 3.70
N GLY A 87 14.35 -14.16 3.55
CA GLY A 87 14.22 -12.79 4.07
C GLY A 87 14.83 -11.71 3.18
N TYR A 88 15.44 -12.05 2.04
CA TYR A 88 16.08 -11.07 1.15
C TYR A 88 15.17 -10.52 0.06
N THR A 89 13.93 -11.01 -0.04
CA THR A 89 12.90 -10.44 -0.91
C THR A 89 11.65 -10.16 -0.08
N LEU A 90 11.27 -8.91 0.03
CA LEU A 90 10.15 -8.44 0.84
C LEU A 90 9.10 -7.78 -0.07
N LEU A 91 7.86 -7.75 0.38
CA LEU A 91 6.75 -7.06 -0.28
C LEU A 91 6.25 -5.92 0.59
N MET A 92 6.27 -4.70 0.09
CA MET A 92 5.54 -3.56 0.65
C MET A 92 4.30 -3.33 -0.19
N ILE A 93 3.11 -3.47 0.38
CA ILE A 93 1.85 -3.37 -0.37
C ILE A 93 0.73 -2.81 0.50
N HIS A 94 -0.27 -2.27 -0.14
CA HIS A 94 -1.48 -1.71 0.48
C HIS A 94 -2.71 -2.61 0.22
N VAL A 95 -3.90 -2.05 0.38
CA VAL A 95 -5.22 -2.68 0.25
C VAL A 95 -5.41 -3.60 -0.98
N SER A 96 -4.65 -3.38 -2.07
CA SER A 96 -4.73 -4.28 -3.25
C SER A 96 -4.33 -5.71 -2.94
N HIS A 97 -3.55 -5.95 -1.88
CA HIS A 97 -3.24 -7.30 -1.42
C HIS A 97 -4.50 -8.08 -1.01
N ALA A 98 -5.47 -7.37 -0.43
CA ALA A 98 -6.78 -7.93 -0.07
C ALA A 98 -7.75 -7.96 -1.27
N THR A 99 -7.85 -6.85 -2.02
CA THR A 99 -8.88 -6.68 -3.06
C THR A 99 -8.61 -7.51 -4.31
N ASN A 100 -7.35 -7.81 -4.63
CA ASN A 100 -7.00 -8.61 -5.82
C ASN A 100 -7.64 -9.99 -5.79
N GLN A 101 -7.84 -10.60 -4.62
CA GLN A 101 -8.53 -11.89 -4.51
C GLN A 101 -9.97 -11.84 -5.03
N ALA A 102 -10.65 -10.71 -4.88
CA ALA A 102 -12.02 -10.51 -5.40
C ALA A 102 -12.04 -10.02 -6.86
N MET A 103 -10.91 -9.49 -7.36
CA MET A 103 -10.84 -8.83 -8.67
C MET A 103 -10.29 -9.72 -9.79
N TYR A 104 -9.61 -10.81 -9.47
CA TYR A 104 -9.06 -11.72 -10.45
C TYR A 104 -9.67 -13.12 -10.30
N LYS A 105 -10.20 -13.70 -11.39
CA LYS A 105 -10.71 -15.08 -11.41
C LYS A 105 -9.62 -16.10 -11.13
N SER A 106 -8.38 -15.78 -11.48
CA SER A 106 -7.21 -16.62 -11.26
C SER A 106 -6.06 -15.77 -10.75
N LEU A 107 -5.97 -15.61 -9.43
CA LEU A 107 -4.86 -14.92 -8.79
C LEU A 107 -3.69 -15.91 -8.62
N PRO A 108 -2.47 -15.58 -9.06
CA PRO A 108 -1.33 -16.51 -9.04
C PRO A 108 -0.66 -16.64 -7.65
N TYR A 109 -1.32 -16.23 -6.58
CA TYR A 109 -0.93 -16.34 -5.17
C TYR A 109 -2.16 -16.26 -4.26
N HIS A 110 -2.03 -16.76 -3.04
CA HIS A 110 -3.02 -16.56 -1.98
C HIS A 110 -2.52 -15.47 -1.00
N PRO A 111 -3.27 -14.35 -0.78
CA PRO A 111 -2.76 -13.21 -0.02
C PRO A 111 -2.43 -13.52 1.45
N VAL A 112 -3.07 -14.53 2.05
CA VAL A 112 -2.81 -14.92 3.44
C VAL A 112 -1.80 -16.07 3.55
N ASP A 113 -1.93 -17.09 2.66
CA ASP A 113 -1.22 -18.36 2.85
C ASP A 113 0.19 -18.37 2.23
N ASP A 114 0.46 -17.52 1.23
CA ASP A 114 1.75 -17.46 0.55
C ASP A 114 2.71 -16.44 1.16
N PHE A 115 2.32 -15.79 2.27
CA PHE A 115 3.11 -14.72 2.89
C PHE A 115 3.20 -14.86 4.41
N GLU A 116 4.33 -14.41 4.96
CA GLU A 116 4.50 -14.12 6.38
C GLU A 116 4.37 -12.62 6.60
N PRO A 117 3.42 -12.14 7.40
CA PRO A 117 3.32 -10.72 7.75
C PRO A 117 4.48 -10.33 8.66
N ILE A 118 5.05 -9.13 8.42
CA ILE A 118 6.11 -8.54 9.25
C ILE A 118 5.53 -7.44 10.14
N GLY A 119 4.69 -6.57 9.58
CA GLY A 119 3.99 -5.54 10.32
C GLY A 119 3.39 -4.45 9.42
N ARG A 120 2.48 -3.66 9.97
CA ARG A 120 1.95 -2.45 9.31
C ARG A 120 2.98 -1.33 9.40
N ALA A 121 3.09 -0.54 8.35
CA ALA A 121 4.03 0.59 8.27
C ALA A 121 3.33 1.93 8.48
N THR A 122 2.27 2.19 7.70
CA THR A 122 1.57 3.48 7.70
C THR A 122 0.07 3.31 7.68
N SER A 123 -0.62 4.40 8.04
CA SER A 123 -2.02 4.64 7.73
C SER A 123 -2.17 6.09 7.28
N GLY A 124 -2.96 6.33 6.25
CA GLY A 124 -3.16 7.69 5.74
C GLY A 124 -4.42 7.85 4.92
N PRO A 125 -4.99 9.07 4.95
CA PRO A 125 -6.19 9.41 4.20
C PRO A 125 -5.89 9.50 2.70
N MET A 126 -6.95 9.46 1.92
CA MET A 126 -6.94 9.82 0.52
C MET A 126 -7.57 11.20 0.32
N LEU A 127 -7.30 11.82 -0.82
CA LEU A 127 -7.93 13.08 -1.21
C LEU A 127 -8.39 13.05 -2.67
N ILE A 128 -9.38 13.88 -2.96
CA ILE A 128 -9.88 14.12 -4.30
C ILE A 128 -9.09 15.27 -4.91
N ALA A 129 -8.27 14.98 -5.90
CA ALA A 129 -7.50 15.97 -6.66
C ALA A 129 -8.04 16.13 -8.08
N ALA A 130 -7.89 17.33 -8.63
CA ALA A 130 -8.16 17.64 -10.03
C ALA A 130 -7.00 18.39 -10.67
N ARG A 131 -6.93 18.35 -12.01
CA ARG A 131 -5.99 19.17 -12.79
C ARG A 131 -6.25 20.66 -12.56
N ASN A 132 -5.23 21.49 -12.79
CA ASN A 132 -5.44 22.92 -12.85
C ASN A 132 -6.45 23.30 -13.94
N GLY A 133 -7.27 24.31 -13.65
CA GLY A 133 -8.32 24.77 -14.54
C GLY A 133 -9.54 23.83 -14.61
N PHE A 134 -9.69 22.88 -13.69
CA PHE A 134 -10.95 22.13 -13.56
C PHE A 134 -12.08 23.11 -13.20
N PRO A 135 -13.30 22.96 -13.82
CA PRO A 135 -14.37 23.97 -13.70
C PRO A 135 -15.11 23.93 -12.34
N ALA A 136 -14.38 23.99 -11.23
CA ALA A 136 -14.91 24.12 -9.88
C ALA A 136 -13.85 24.78 -9.00
N LYS A 137 -14.23 25.69 -8.12
CA LYS A 137 -13.33 26.44 -7.23
C LYS A 137 -13.30 25.91 -5.81
N ASN A 138 -14.32 25.15 -5.42
CA ASN A 138 -14.51 24.62 -4.07
C ASN A 138 -15.27 23.30 -4.12
N LEU A 139 -15.39 22.64 -2.97
CA LEU A 139 -16.02 21.31 -2.86
C LEU A 139 -17.50 21.33 -3.31
N SER A 140 -18.26 22.37 -2.98
CA SER A 140 -19.68 22.45 -3.38
C SER A 140 -19.82 22.54 -4.90
N GLU A 141 -19.02 23.41 -5.53
CA GLU A 141 -18.99 23.53 -7.00
C GLU A 141 -18.49 22.23 -7.67
N PHE A 142 -17.51 21.54 -7.06
CA PHE A 142 -17.02 20.24 -7.53
C PHE A 142 -18.16 19.21 -7.54
N VAL A 143 -18.90 19.07 -6.44
CA VAL A 143 -20.02 18.13 -6.34
C VAL A 143 -21.10 18.44 -7.39
N ALA A 144 -21.48 19.71 -7.54
CA ALA A 144 -22.47 20.15 -8.52
C ALA A 144 -22.00 19.87 -9.96
N TYR A 145 -20.75 20.25 -10.30
CA TYR A 145 -20.19 20.04 -11.62
C TYR A 145 -20.03 18.56 -11.94
N ALA A 146 -19.55 17.76 -11.00
CA ALA A 146 -19.39 16.32 -11.16
C ALA A 146 -20.71 15.63 -11.47
N ARG A 147 -21.79 15.98 -10.75
CA ARG A 147 -23.14 15.45 -11.01
C ARG A 147 -23.67 15.81 -12.38
N ALA A 148 -23.44 17.03 -12.85
CA ALA A 148 -23.95 17.51 -14.13
C ALA A 148 -23.14 17.00 -15.33
N ASN A 149 -21.85 16.67 -15.18
CA ASN A 149 -20.93 16.43 -16.28
C ASN A 149 -20.20 15.07 -16.20
N ALA A 150 -20.58 14.17 -15.30
CA ALA A 150 -19.86 12.95 -14.99
C ALA A 150 -19.35 12.15 -16.20
N PRO A 151 -20.12 11.90 -17.28
CA PRO A 151 -19.64 11.11 -18.43
C PRO A 151 -18.48 11.76 -19.21
N LYS A 152 -18.25 13.05 -19.01
CA LYS A 152 -17.18 13.82 -19.66
C LYS A 152 -15.92 13.93 -18.78
N ILE A 153 -16.01 13.55 -17.51
CA ILE A 153 -14.92 13.68 -16.55
C ILE A 153 -14.12 12.38 -16.56
N SER A 154 -12.83 12.50 -16.81
CA SER A 154 -11.89 11.39 -16.70
C SER A 154 -11.38 11.25 -15.26
N LEU A 155 -11.45 10.03 -14.71
CA LEU A 155 -10.93 9.67 -13.39
C LEU A 155 -9.78 8.66 -13.55
N ALA A 156 -8.56 9.11 -13.24
CA ALA A 156 -7.39 8.25 -13.29
C ALA A 156 -7.30 7.36 -12.04
N HIS A 157 -6.79 6.14 -12.21
CA HIS A 157 -6.54 5.22 -11.10
C HIS A 157 -5.39 4.24 -11.40
N ALA A 158 -4.84 3.58 -10.38
CA ALA A 158 -3.67 2.69 -10.46
C ALA A 158 -3.99 1.24 -10.88
N GLY A 159 -5.10 1.03 -11.58
CA GLY A 159 -5.60 -0.28 -11.99
C GLY A 159 -6.78 -0.77 -11.13
N VAL A 160 -7.53 -1.73 -11.64
CA VAL A 160 -8.73 -2.29 -11.00
C VAL A 160 -8.38 -2.92 -9.65
N GLY A 161 -9.11 -2.60 -8.57
CA GLY A 161 -8.84 -3.06 -7.20
C GLY A 161 -7.76 -2.30 -6.45
N SER A 162 -7.07 -1.33 -7.09
CA SER A 162 -6.12 -0.45 -6.39
C SER A 162 -6.80 0.49 -5.40
N ALA A 163 -6.02 1.09 -4.49
CA ALA A 163 -6.53 2.07 -3.54
C ALA A 163 -7.22 3.26 -4.22
N SER A 164 -6.61 3.79 -5.29
CA SER A 164 -7.18 4.91 -6.06
C SER A 164 -8.45 4.52 -6.81
N HIS A 165 -8.54 3.28 -7.33
CA HIS A 165 -9.77 2.77 -7.94
C HIS A 165 -10.89 2.63 -6.89
N LEU A 166 -10.59 2.00 -5.74
CA LEU A 166 -11.56 1.86 -4.65
C LEU A 166 -12.10 3.22 -4.19
N CYS A 167 -11.22 4.21 -4.01
CA CYS A 167 -11.62 5.57 -3.68
C CYS A 167 -12.49 6.21 -4.78
N GLY A 168 -12.13 6.01 -6.05
CA GLY A 168 -12.92 6.48 -7.19
C GLY A 168 -14.31 5.87 -7.24
N LEU A 169 -14.43 4.57 -6.99
CA LEU A 169 -15.72 3.86 -6.91
C LEU A 169 -16.59 4.39 -5.75
N MET A 170 -15.98 4.61 -4.57
CA MET A 170 -16.67 5.21 -3.44
C MET A 170 -17.16 6.62 -3.77
N LEU A 171 -16.35 7.44 -4.46
CA LEU A 171 -16.74 8.78 -4.92
C LEU A 171 -17.91 8.72 -5.89
N MET A 172 -17.82 7.86 -6.91
CA MET A 172 -18.90 7.69 -7.90
C MET A 172 -20.21 7.25 -7.24
N ASN A 173 -20.13 6.29 -6.31
CA ASN A 173 -21.29 5.83 -5.56
C ASN A 173 -21.89 6.93 -4.67
N ALA A 174 -21.05 7.66 -3.92
CA ALA A 174 -21.47 8.71 -3.01
C ALA A 174 -22.11 9.92 -3.74
N LEU A 175 -21.68 10.18 -4.97
CA LEU A 175 -22.26 11.24 -5.82
C LEU A 175 -23.44 10.77 -6.68
N GLY A 176 -23.65 9.45 -6.81
CA GLY A 176 -24.66 8.86 -7.71
C GLY A 176 -24.29 9.05 -9.20
N VAL A 177 -23.02 9.00 -9.55
CA VAL A 177 -22.52 9.28 -10.92
C VAL A 177 -21.58 8.18 -11.43
N LYS A 178 -21.24 8.23 -12.72
CA LYS A 178 -20.23 7.37 -13.33
C LYS A 178 -19.27 8.23 -14.17
N PHE A 179 -17.99 8.23 -13.78
CA PHE A 179 -16.91 8.88 -14.54
C PHE A 179 -16.35 7.96 -15.62
N ASN A 180 -15.56 8.55 -16.55
CA ASN A 180 -14.75 7.79 -17.49
C ASN A 180 -13.44 7.36 -16.80
N GLU A 181 -13.31 6.09 -16.49
CA GLU A 181 -12.17 5.55 -15.73
C GLU A 181 -10.97 5.29 -16.63
N ILE A 182 -9.80 5.81 -16.23
CA ILE A 182 -8.54 5.68 -16.99
C ILE A 182 -7.51 4.92 -16.13
N PRO A 183 -7.24 3.64 -16.43
CA PRO A 183 -6.31 2.83 -15.66
C PRO A 183 -4.85 3.10 -16.02
N TYR A 184 -4.00 3.16 -14.98
CA TYR A 184 -2.55 3.26 -15.05
C TYR A 184 -1.87 2.11 -14.28
N LYS A 185 -0.55 1.93 -14.50
CA LYS A 185 0.25 0.94 -13.74
C LYS A 185 0.67 1.44 -12.35
N GLY A 186 0.06 2.52 -11.86
CA GLY A 186 0.34 3.19 -10.59
C GLY A 186 -0.10 4.64 -10.64
N THR A 187 -0.25 5.31 -9.49
CA THR A 187 -0.67 6.71 -9.44
C THR A 187 0.44 7.70 -9.78
N GLY A 188 1.71 7.30 -9.81
CA GLY A 188 2.80 8.16 -10.30
C GLY A 188 2.58 8.64 -11.74
N PRO A 189 2.45 7.76 -12.74
CA PRO A 189 2.08 8.15 -14.09
C PRO A 189 0.73 8.88 -14.18
N ALA A 190 -0.29 8.46 -13.41
CA ALA A 190 -1.58 9.14 -13.36
C ALA A 190 -1.46 10.59 -12.87
N LEU A 191 -0.64 10.85 -11.85
CA LEU A 191 -0.36 12.20 -11.35
C LEU A 191 0.36 13.06 -12.39
N ASN A 192 1.28 12.48 -13.17
CA ASN A 192 1.95 13.21 -14.26
C ASN A 192 0.94 13.66 -15.32
N ASP A 193 0.00 12.79 -15.70
CA ASP A 193 -1.05 13.11 -16.65
C ASP A 193 -2.08 14.10 -16.08
N LEU A 194 -2.37 14.04 -14.78
CA LEU A 194 -3.17 15.05 -14.08
C LEU A 194 -2.49 16.43 -14.10
N LEU A 195 -1.19 16.47 -13.82
CA LEU A 195 -0.36 17.70 -13.90
C LEU A 195 -0.31 18.27 -15.31
N GLY A 196 -0.27 17.39 -16.33
CA GLY A 196 -0.29 17.74 -17.75
C GLY A 196 -1.69 18.04 -18.31
N GLY A 197 -2.75 17.93 -17.48
CA GLY A 197 -4.13 18.19 -17.92
C GLY A 197 -4.72 17.11 -18.84
N GLN A 198 -4.10 15.93 -18.94
CA GLN A 198 -4.56 14.82 -19.80
C GLN A 198 -5.72 14.04 -19.16
N VAL A 199 -5.85 14.11 -17.85
CA VAL A 199 -6.98 13.56 -17.07
C VAL A 199 -7.51 14.61 -16.12
N ASP A 200 -8.78 14.48 -15.72
CA ASP A 200 -9.46 15.51 -14.93
C ASP A 200 -9.31 15.30 -13.42
N LEU A 201 -9.46 14.06 -12.96
CA LEU A 201 -9.52 13.71 -11.55
C LEU A 201 -8.56 12.56 -11.21
N LEU A 202 -8.10 12.57 -9.97
CA LEU A 202 -7.39 11.47 -9.32
C LEU A 202 -7.82 11.41 -7.85
N CYS A 203 -8.29 10.26 -7.39
CA CYS A 203 -8.35 9.99 -5.96
C CYS A 203 -7.08 9.26 -5.55
N ASP A 204 -6.25 9.88 -4.71
CA ASP A 204 -4.97 9.29 -4.33
C ASP A 204 -4.62 9.58 -2.87
N GLN A 205 -3.68 8.81 -2.35
CA GLN A 205 -3.18 9.01 -1.01
C GLN A 205 -2.36 10.30 -0.92
N THR A 206 -2.47 10.98 0.21
CA THR A 206 -1.84 12.30 0.46
C THR A 206 -0.34 12.32 0.20
N SER A 207 0.37 11.22 0.49
CA SER A 207 1.82 11.12 0.27
C SER A 207 2.27 11.31 -1.18
N GLY A 208 1.40 11.03 -2.16
CA GLY A 208 1.67 11.31 -3.57
C GLY A 208 1.27 12.71 -4.01
N THR A 209 0.20 13.26 -3.43
CA THR A 209 -0.49 14.45 -3.95
C THR A 209 -0.22 15.73 -3.16
N VAL A 210 -0.03 15.69 -1.83
CA VAL A 210 0.18 16.87 -0.98
C VAL A 210 1.31 17.80 -1.47
N PRO A 211 2.47 17.30 -1.91
CA PRO A 211 3.51 18.20 -2.45
C PRO A 211 3.04 19.02 -3.65
N SER A 212 2.28 18.40 -4.56
CA SER A 212 1.74 19.07 -5.77
C SER A 212 0.61 20.03 -5.43
N VAL A 213 -0.22 19.72 -4.44
CA VAL A 213 -1.27 20.61 -3.92
C VAL A 213 -0.64 21.85 -3.28
N LYS A 214 0.34 21.68 -2.37
CA LYS A 214 1.04 22.78 -1.72
C LYS A 214 1.81 23.68 -2.71
N ALA A 215 2.30 23.09 -3.80
CA ALA A 215 2.94 23.83 -4.87
C ALA A 215 1.95 24.52 -5.85
N GLY A 216 0.64 24.39 -5.63
CA GLY A 216 -0.40 24.96 -6.51
C GLY A 216 -0.45 24.33 -7.91
N LYS A 217 0.13 23.13 -8.10
CA LYS A 217 0.20 22.46 -9.40
C LYS A 217 -1.04 21.63 -9.73
N ILE A 218 -1.82 21.25 -8.73
CA ILE A 218 -3.12 20.59 -8.84
C ILE A 218 -4.07 21.20 -7.82
N GLN A 219 -5.38 21.09 -8.06
CA GLN A 219 -6.41 21.46 -7.11
C GLN A 219 -6.74 20.26 -6.21
N ALA A 220 -7.02 20.49 -4.93
CA ALA A 220 -7.56 19.47 -4.03
C ALA A 220 -8.90 19.98 -3.48
N TYR A 221 -9.93 19.13 -3.57
CA TYR A 221 -11.29 19.51 -3.17
C TYR A 221 -11.67 19.04 -1.79
N ALA A 222 -11.27 17.81 -1.42
CA ALA A 222 -11.63 17.27 -0.13
C ALA A 222 -10.75 16.08 0.28
N ALA A 223 -10.62 15.87 1.58
CA ALA A 223 -10.24 14.59 2.14
C ALA A 223 -11.34 13.55 1.87
N ALA A 224 -10.98 12.36 1.42
CA ALA A 224 -11.90 11.25 1.17
C ALA A 224 -12.26 10.54 2.50
N GLY A 225 -12.81 11.28 3.45
CA GLY A 225 -13.09 10.80 4.79
C GLY A 225 -14.00 11.72 5.59
N ARG A 226 -14.06 11.45 6.90
CA ARG A 226 -14.87 12.21 7.86
C ARG A 226 -14.14 13.41 8.46
N ALA A 227 -12.82 13.41 8.42
CA ALA A 227 -11.98 14.43 9.03
C ALA A 227 -11.08 15.10 7.99
N ARG A 228 -10.70 16.33 8.26
CA ARG A 228 -9.69 17.08 7.49
C ARG A 228 -8.31 16.45 7.65
N ILE A 229 -7.46 16.69 6.69
CA ILE A 229 -6.06 16.24 6.71
C ILE A 229 -5.22 17.31 7.41
N PRO A 230 -4.48 16.97 8.49
CA PRO A 230 -3.72 17.99 9.25
C PRO A 230 -2.71 18.79 8.42
N SER A 231 -2.11 18.17 7.39
CA SER A 231 -1.16 18.85 6.48
C SER A 231 -1.83 19.80 5.46
N LEU A 232 -3.18 19.77 5.36
CA LEU A 232 -4.02 20.62 4.50
C LEU A 232 -5.26 21.09 5.30
N PRO A 233 -5.09 21.90 6.36
CA PRO A 233 -6.16 22.21 7.32
C PRO A 233 -7.33 22.99 6.71
N ASP A 234 -7.08 23.75 5.65
CA ASP A 234 -8.11 24.55 4.96
C ASP A 234 -8.94 23.71 3.98
N MET A 235 -8.46 22.51 3.61
CA MET A 235 -9.20 21.60 2.74
C MET A 235 -10.27 20.83 3.53
N PRO A 236 -11.56 20.91 3.14
CA PRO A 236 -12.63 20.23 3.85
C PRO A 236 -12.54 18.70 3.69
N ALA A 237 -13.26 17.98 4.54
CA ALA A 237 -13.58 16.57 4.33
C ALA A 237 -14.87 16.43 3.49
N MET A 238 -15.04 15.32 2.77
CA MET A 238 -16.25 15.03 1.99
C MET A 238 -17.53 15.08 2.85
N ALA A 239 -17.42 14.64 4.11
CA ALA A 239 -18.52 14.69 5.08
C ALA A 239 -19.04 16.12 5.34
N GLU A 240 -18.19 17.16 5.24
CA GLU A 240 -18.57 18.55 5.44
C GLU A 240 -19.49 19.09 4.30
N ALA A 241 -19.44 18.49 3.12
CA ALA A 241 -20.37 18.76 2.02
C ALA A 241 -21.62 17.86 2.04
N GLY A 242 -21.85 17.11 3.11
CA GLY A 242 -22.95 16.15 3.21
C GLY A 242 -22.80 14.89 2.36
N VAL A 243 -21.64 14.67 1.76
CA VAL A 243 -21.35 13.47 0.95
C VAL A 243 -20.98 12.33 1.89
N GLN A 244 -21.91 11.39 2.05
CA GLN A 244 -21.74 10.21 2.89
C GLN A 244 -21.09 9.06 2.11
N GLY A 245 -20.54 8.06 2.84
CA GLY A 245 -19.95 6.86 2.22
C GLY A 245 -18.50 7.02 1.77
N MET A 246 -17.88 8.18 2.01
CA MET A 246 -16.46 8.44 1.77
C MET A 246 -15.70 8.38 3.11
N ASP A 247 -15.19 7.21 3.46
CA ASP A 247 -14.36 7.03 4.66
C ASP A 247 -13.31 5.96 4.37
N ILE A 248 -12.22 6.39 3.75
CA ILE A 248 -11.15 5.48 3.31
C ILE A 248 -9.79 5.94 3.80
N ASN A 249 -9.13 5.05 4.54
CA ASN A 249 -7.74 5.17 4.94
C ASN A 249 -6.94 3.98 4.39
N ILE A 250 -5.79 4.25 3.82
CA ILE A 250 -4.95 3.23 3.22
C ILE A 250 -3.76 2.93 4.13
N SER A 251 -3.61 1.67 4.48
CA SER A 251 -2.45 1.16 5.21
C SER A 251 -1.50 0.43 4.27
N PHE A 252 -0.18 0.57 4.54
CA PHE A 252 0.84 -0.27 3.92
C PHE A 252 1.30 -1.31 4.92
N GLY A 253 1.45 -2.54 4.44
CA GLY A 253 1.99 -3.67 5.17
C GLY A 253 3.25 -4.21 4.52
N LEU A 254 4.17 -4.69 5.35
CA LEU A 254 5.40 -5.37 4.95
C LEU A 254 5.25 -6.87 5.16
N TYR A 255 5.60 -7.65 4.13
CA TYR A 255 5.48 -9.10 4.11
C TYR A 255 6.75 -9.75 3.60
N ALA A 256 6.98 -10.99 4.00
CA ALA A 256 7.99 -11.90 3.43
C ALA A 256 7.31 -13.11 2.77
N PRO A 257 8.00 -13.88 1.91
CA PRO A 257 7.48 -15.14 1.39
C PRO A 257 7.16 -16.14 2.51
N LYS A 258 6.16 -17.01 2.27
CA LYS A 258 5.80 -18.09 3.18
C LYS A 258 6.99 -18.97 3.53
N GLY A 259 7.11 -19.35 4.81
CA GLY A 259 8.20 -20.20 5.30
C GLY A 259 9.50 -19.44 5.58
N THR A 260 9.52 -18.11 5.54
CA THR A 260 10.67 -17.33 6.03
C THR A 260 10.94 -17.66 7.50
N PRO A 261 12.20 -17.98 7.88
CA PRO A 261 12.51 -18.42 9.23
C PRO A 261 12.14 -17.39 10.31
N LYS A 262 11.59 -17.87 11.43
CA LYS A 262 11.14 -16.98 12.50
C LYS A 262 12.21 -15.99 13.01
N PRO A 263 13.48 -16.36 13.21
CA PRO A 263 14.50 -15.40 13.62
C PRO A 263 14.73 -14.27 12.60
N VAL A 264 14.57 -14.55 11.31
CA VAL A 264 14.64 -13.55 10.24
C VAL A 264 13.44 -12.62 10.30
N LEU A 265 12.22 -13.17 10.45
CA LEU A 265 10.99 -12.39 10.62
C LEU A 265 11.04 -11.51 11.87
N ASP A 266 11.53 -12.02 12.99
CA ASP A 266 11.67 -11.26 14.22
C ASP A 266 12.62 -10.06 14.03
N LYS A 267 13.73 -10.24 13.34
CA LYS A 267 14.70 -9.16 13.05
C LYS A 267 14.11 -8.12 12.09
N LEU A 268 13.40 -8.54 11.04
CA LEU A 268 12.71 -7.65 10.13
C LEU A 268 11.59 -6.87 10.82
N SER A 269 10.80 -7.53 11.68
CA SER A 269 9.73 -6.89 12.46
C SER A 269 10.28 -5.89 13.45
N ALA A 270 11.35 -6.22 14.17
CA ALA A 270 12.03 -5.30 15.08
C ALA A 270 12.55 -4.06 14.33
N SER A 271 13.12 -4.25 13.13
CA SER A 271 13.60 -3.15 12.29
C SER A 271 12.44 -2.24 11.81
N LEU A 272 11.31 -2.82 11.42
CA LEU A 272 10.12 -2.05 11.05
C LEU A 272 9.55 -1.28 12.26
N GLN A 273 9.50 -1.93 13.45
CA GLN A 273 9.04 -1.28 14.69
C GLN A 273 9.94 -0.12 15.09
N ALA A 274 11.25 -0.24 14.92
CA ALA A 274 12.18 0.88 15.11
C ALA A 274 11.91 2.01 14.10
N ALA A 275 11.62 1.69 12.83
CA ALA A 275 11.34 2.68 11.82
C ALA A 275 10.03 3.45 12.07
N VAL A 276 8.96 2.81 12.54
CA VAL A 276 7.68 3.52 12.81
C VAL A 276 7.75 4.47 14.00
N VAL A 277 8.72 4.33 14.89
CA VAL A 277 8.93 5.25 16.01
C VAL A 277 10.06 6.27 15.76
N ASP A 278 10.80 6.11 14.67
CA ASP A 278 11.89 7.03 14.28
C ASP A 278 11.34 8.44 14.03
N PRO A 279 11.85 9.48 14.71
CA PRO A 279 11.37 10.85 14.55
C PRO A 279 11.53 11.40 13.12
N GLU A 280 12.60 11.02 12.40
CA GLU A 280 12.82 11.45 11.00
C GLU A 280 11.77 10.84 10.08
N VAL A 281 11.46 9.55 10.26
CA VAL A 281 10.40 8.86 9.52
C VAL A 281 9.05 9.51 9.79
N ARG A 282 8.70 9.74 11.05
CA ARG A 282 7.43 10.38 11.44
C ARG A 282 7.29 11.77 10.83
N ALA A 283 8.29 12.63 11.03
CA ALA A 283 8.28 13.97 10.48
C ALA A 283 8.15 13.96 8.94
N ARG A 284 8.84 13.04 8.26
CA ARG A 284 8.74 12.90 6.81
C ARG A 284 7.34 12.48 6.36
N LEU A 285 6.73 11.50 7.03
CA LEU A 285 5.39 11.02 6.72
C LEU A 285 4.33 12.11 7.00
N GLU A 286 4.42 12.78 8.14
CA GLU A 286 3.51 13.88 8.53
C GLU A 286 3.54 15.04 7.54
N SER A 287 4.72 15.40 7.02
CA SER A 287 4.86 16.42 5.98
C SER A 287 4.08 16.09 4.70
N MET A 288 3.81 14.82 4.48
CA MET A 288 3.05 14.27 3.35
C MET A 288 1.58 13.94 3.71
N GLY A 289 1.14 14.25 4.94
CA GLY A 289 -0.23 14.04 5.38
C GLY A 289 -0.60 12.57 5.69
N ILE A 290 0.40 11.74 5.98
CA ILE A 290 0.21 10.36 6.44
C ILE A 290 0.91 10.15 7.78
N SER A 291 0.60 9.06 8.47
CA SER A 291 1.21 8.73 9.77
C SER A 291 1.84 7.34 9.73
N ALA A 292 2.99 7.20 10.39
CA ALA A 292 3.42 5.88 10.83
C ALA A 292 2.38 5.30 11.80
N VAL A 293 2.14 4.01 11.73
CA VAL A 293 1.23 3.38 12.70
C VAL A 293 1.82 3.38 14.11
N PRO A 294 1.00 3.31 15.17
CA PRO A 294 1.47 2.97 16.51
C PRO A 294 2.26 1.64 16.50
N VAL A 295 3.29 1.53 17.33
CA VAL A 295 4.21 0.38 17.33
C VAL A 295 3.50 -0.97 17.57
N GLU A 296 2.38 -0.96 18.28
CA GLU A 296 1.54 -2.12 18.55
C GLU A 296 0.90 -2.67 17.25
N LEU A 297 0.68 -1.80 16.26
CA LEU A 297 0.15 -2.18 14.95
C LEU A 297 1.24 -2.56 13.94
N ALA A 298 2.51 -2.24 14.24
CA ALA A 298 3.67 -2.64 13.44
C ALA A 298 4.14 -4.07 13.78
N ARG A 299 3.21 -4.96 14.14
CA ARG A 299 3.47 -6.35 14.52
C ARG A 299 2.83 -7.32 13.52
N PRO A 300 3.39 -8.52 13.37
CA PRO A 300 2.89 -9.54 12.45
C PRO A 300 1.40 -9.87 12.65
N GLU A 301 0.98 -10.04 13.91
CA GLU A 301 -0.40 -10.42 14.25
C GLU A 301 -1.39 -9.32 13.89
N ALA A 302 -1.02 -8.06 14.14
CA ALA A 302 -1.84 -6.89 13.81
C ALA A 302 -2.00 -6.75 12.29
N LEU A 303 -0.93 -6.99 11.50
CA LEU A 303 -1.01 -6.97 10.05
C LEU A 303 -1.86 -8.13 9.52
N ARG A 304 -1.71 -9.33 10.07
CA ARG A 304 -2.52 -10.52 9.69
C ARG A 304 -4.02 -10.27 9.93
N ALA A 305 -4.36 -9.73 11.10
CA ALA A 305 -5.75 -9.40 11.44
C ALA A 305 -6.32 -8.31 10.52
N HIS A 306 -5.52 -7.28 10.22
CA HIS A 306 -5.89 -6.19 9.32
C HIS A 306 -6.17 -6.71 7.90
N LEU A 307 -5.28 -7.53 7.34
CA LEU A 307 -5.45 -8.12 6.00
C LEU A 307 -6.73 -8.95 5.91
N ARG A 308 -7.01 -9.81 6.90
CA ARG A 308 -8.25 -10.60 6.92
C ARG A 308 -9.49 -9.72 6.93
N ASN A 309 -9.49 -8.70 7.79
CA ASN A 309 -10.61 -7.74 7.84
C ASN A 309 -10.79 -6.99 6.50
N GLU A 310 -9.71 -6.61 5.82
CA GLU A 310 -9.80 -5.98 4.48
C GLU A 310 -10.36 -6.96 3.44
N ILE A 311 -9.95 -8.22 3.44
CA ILE A 311 -10.50 -9.25 2.53
C ILE A 311 -12.02 -9.39 2.74
N ASP A 312 -12.46 -9.52 4.00
CA ASP A 312 -13.86 -9.75 4.34
C ASP A 312 -14.74 -8.53 4.01
N THR A 313 -14.23 -7.31 4.18
CA THR A 313 -15.01 -6.08 4.04
C THR A 313 -14.96 -5.50 2.63
N LEU A 314 -13.79 -5.43 2.01
CA LEU A 314 -13.59 -4.68 0.76
C LEU A 314 -13.91 -5.49 -0.50
N GLY A 315 -13.70 -6.81 -0.48
CA GLY A 315 -14.10 -7.67 -1.59
C GLY A 315 -15.58 -7.56 -1.89
N GLY A 316 -16.41 -7.64 -0.83
CA GLY A 316 -17.86 -7.46 -0.95
C GLY A 316 -18.28 -6.05 -1.41
N LEU A 317 -17.54 -5.02 -1.02
CA LEU A 317 -17.80 -3.64 -1.46
C LEU A 317 -17.58 -3.47 -2.96
N LEU A 318 -16.47 -3.99 -3.49
CA LEU A 318 -16.15 -3.92 -4.92
C LEU A 318 -17.19 -4.65 -5.77
N ILE A 319 -17.61 -5.85 -5.36
CA ILE A 319 -18.67 -6.62 -6.04
C ILE A 319 -19.99 -5.84 -6.05
N ARG A 320 -20.39 -5.25 -4.92
CA ARG A 320 -21.63 -4.42 -4.84
C ARG A 320 -21.52 -3.14 -5.68
N ALA A 321 -20.32 -2.59 -5.88
CA ALA A 321 -20.08 -1.47 -6.78
C ALA A 321 -20.12 -1.88 -8.28
N GLY A 322 -20.41 -3.13 -8.60
CA GLY A 322 -20.54 -3.63 -9.96
C GLY A 322 -19.22 -3.96 -10.65
N VAL A 323 -18.11 -4.01 -9.90
CA VAL A 323 -16.80 -4.41 -10.46
C VAL A 323 -16.84 -5.93 -10.71
N LYS A 324 -16.57 -6.31 -11.95
CA LYS A 324 -16.54 -7.73 -12.35
C LYS A 324 -15.12 -8.25 -12.27
N PRO A 325 -14.90 -9.46 -11.74
CA PRO A 325 -13.59 -10.11 -11.76
C PRO A 325 -13.09 -10.32 -13.20
N GLU A 326 -11.84 -9.93 -13.45
CA GLU A 326 -11.11 -10.13 -14.71
C GLU A 326 -10.59 -11.56 -14.87
#